data_275fa8a7f84096616cbd58ffe58f1b0b
#
_entry.id   275fa8a7f84096616cbd58ffe58f1b0b
#
_cell.length_a   1.000
_cell.length_b   1.000
_cell.length_c   1.000
_cell.angle_alpha   90.00
_cell.angle_beta   90.00
_cell.angle_gamma   90.00
#
_symmetry.space_group_name_H-M   'P 1'
#
loop_
_entity.id
_entity.type
_entity.pdbx_description
1 polymer ?
#
loop_
_entity_poly.entity_id
_entity_poly.type
_entity_poly.pdbx_seq_one_letter_code
_entity_poly.pdbx_strand_id
1 'polypeptide(L)'
;MTVLDLQTLYGSPNALAQHYTRFRVSERMLLTGHSHQAWPDCAERGYAQAFEDAASLVDDKWERALERAARVRAGFARLMDVDPGTITLGTSTHELVSKWLSALPLRERPKLVTTDSELHSARRSLQRLQEEGIDVQWIAAQPSDSVGERLAGAVDDGVAGVITSTVFYDSGELAGGLEHLNRRCQLHGVPLLLDAYHQLNVVPLSLPAAGLSDVYVTGGGYKYCQLGEGNCFLRAPEDCALRPVITGWFAELDALSDKASQKINYGPLHTRFAGATYDPVSHYRAAEVFDFFERQGLTPAVLREVSQHQLELMRTELDALDLPARLALLIGRVVE
;
A
#
# COMPACT_ATOMS: atom_id res chain seq x y z
N MET A 1 -20.87 -1.44 -21.46
CA MET A 1 -19.49 -1.07 -21.80
C MET A 1 -18.73 -2.35 -22.06
N THR A 2 -18.02 -2.46 -23.17
CA THR A 2 -17.21 -3.64 -23.49
C THR A 2 -15.99 -3.62 -22.59
N VAL A 3 -15.83 -4.63 -21.74
CA VAL A 3 -14.61 -4.84 -20.97
C VAL A 3 -13.48 -5.05 -22.00
N LEU A 4 -12.35 -4.41 -21.81
CA LEU A 4 -11.19 -4.55 -22.70
C LEU A 4 -10.74 -6.02 -22.70
N ASP A 5 -10.62 -6.60 -23.89
CA ASP A 5 -10.06 -7.93 -24.06
C ASP A 5 -8.54 -7.89 -23.86
N LEU A 6 -7.97 -8.93 -23.26
CA LEU A 6 -6.52 -9.09 -23.04
C LEU A 6 -5.71 -8.90 -24.33
N GLN A 7 -6.21 -9.42 -25.48
CA GLN A 7 -5.53 -9.26 -26.75
C GLN A 7 -5.36 -7.80 -27.18
N THR A 8 -6.33 -6.94 -26.86
CA THR A 8 -6.22 -5.50 -27.11
C THR A 8 -5.24 -4.80 -26.16
N LEU A 9 -5.03 -5.37 -24.97
CA LEU A 9 -4.06 -4.87 -23.98
C LEU A 9 -2.62 -5.32 -24.31
N TYR A 10 -2.44 -6.38 -25.10
CA TYR A 10 -1.12 -6.84 -25.56
C TYR A 10 -0.59 -6.05 -26.77
N GLY A 11 -1.43 -5.24 -27.41
CA GLY A 11 -1.04 -4.45 -28.57
C GLY A 11 -0.02 -3.35 -28.27
N SER A 12 0.70 -2.90 -29.33
CA SER A 12 1.61 -1.77 -29.26
C SER A 12 1.26 -0.74 -30.37
N PRO A 13 0.83 0.51 -30.01
CA PRO A 13 0.60 0.98 -28.63
C PRO A 13 -0.57 0.25 -27.98
N ASN A 14 -0.49 0.10 -26.65
CA ASN A 14 -1.55 -0.52 -25.85
C ASN A 14 -2.87 0.27 -25.99
N ALA A 15 -4.01 -0.44 -26.02
CA ALA A 15 -5.34 0.17 -26.18
C ALA A 15 -5.67 1.24 -25.09
N LEU A 16 -5.04 1.16 -23.93
CA LEU A 16 -5.18 2.16 -22.86
C LEU A 16 -4.41 3.45 -23.12
N ALA A 17 -3.45 3.50 -24.05
CA ALA A 17 -2.59 4.67 -24.28
C ALA A 17 -3.40 5.95 -24.56
N GLN A 18 -4.57 5.83 -25.19
CA GLN A 18 -5.49 6.96 -25.44
C GLN A 18 -6.02 7.64 -24.16
N HIS A 19 -5.94 6.97 -23.00
CA HIS A 19 -6.36 7.50 -21.70
C HIS A 19 -5.21 8.11 -20.90
N TYR A 20 -3.99 8.15 -21.45
CA TYR A 20 -2.77 8.64 -20.82
C TYR A 20 -2.05 9.69 -21.69
N THR A 21 -2.83 10.52 -22.41
CA THR A 21 -2.30 11.47 -23.39
C THR A 21 -1.42 12.54 -22.72
N ARG A 22 -1.76 12.95 -21.49
CA ARG A 22 -0.97 13.92 -20.71
C ARG A 22 0.42 13.41 -20.37
N PHE A 23 0.55 12.13 -20.13
CA PHE A 23 1.84 11.46 -19.89
C PHE A 23 2.54 11.01 -21.18
N ARG A 24 1.88 11.14 -22.33
CA ARG A 24 2.43 10.82 -23.66
C ARG A 24 3.03 9.40 -23.71
N VAL A 25 2.31 8.42 -23.16
CA VAL A 25 2.82 7.05 -23.05
C VAL A 25 3.02 6.36 -24.40
N SER A 26 2.34 6.83 -25.46
CA SER A 26 2.55 6.37 -26.86
C SER A 26 3.85 6.89 -27.49
N GLU A 27 4.45 7.94 -26.90
CA GLU A 27 5.64 8.61 -27.42
C GLU A 27 6.89 8.38 -26.57
N ARG A 28 6.73 7.78 -25.40
CA ARG A 28 7.77 7.64 -24.38
C ARG A 28 7.86 6.22 -23.87
N MET A 29 9.05 5.71 -23.65
CA MET A 29 9.30 4.46 -22.96
C MET A 29 9.39 4.73 -21.46
N LEU A 30 8.31 4.50 -20.72
CA LEU A 30 8.23 4.72 -19.28
C LEU A 30 8.49 3.40 -18.54
N LEU A 31 9.73 3.19 -18.08
CA LEU A 31 10.14 2.03 -17.29
C LEU A 31 10.23 2.34 -15.79
N THR A 32 9.37 3.22 -15.29
CA THR A 32 9.42 3.77 -13.92
C THR A 32 8.28 3.31 -13.03
N GLY A 33 7.46 2.35 -13.45
CA GLY A 33 6.26 1.92 -12.73
C GLY A 33 6.52 1.43 -11.31
N HIS A 34 7.68 0.83 -11.06
CA HIS A 34 8.16 0.42 -9.73
C HIS A 34 8.40 1.61 -8.78
N SER A 35 8.58 2.81 -9.31
CA SER A 35 8.80 4.05 -8.56
C SER A 35 7.58 4.97 -8.70
N HIS A 36 7.35 5.57 -9.86
CA HIS A 36 6.24 6.46 -10.14
C HIS A 36 5.60 6.08 -11.47
N GLN A 37 4.31 5.76 -11.45
CA GLN A 37 3.56 5.38 -12.64
C GLN A 37 2.87 6.59 -13.27
N ALA A 38 2.61 6.52 -14.59
CA ALA A 38 1.74 7.47 -15.27
C ALA A 38 0.31 7.41 -14.73
N TRP A 39 -0.38 8.54 -14.70
CA TRP A 39 -1.78 8.61 -14.30
C TRP A 39 -2.67 8.69 -15.53
N PRO A 40 -3.87 8.09 -15.53
CA PRO A 40 -4.84 8.30 -16.58
C PRO A 40 -5.35 9.75 -16.58
N ASP A 41 -5.69 10.25 -17.77
CA ASP A 41 -6.13 11.65 -17.97
C ASP A 41 -7.37 12.02 -17.15
N CYS A 42 -8.17 11.02 -16.73
CA CYS A 42 -9.30 11.25 -15.82
C CYS A 42 -8.90 11.87 -14.47
N ALA A 43 -7.64 11.72 -14.06
CA ALA A 43 -7.11 12.34 -12.84
C ALA A 43 -7.24 13.88 -12.85
N GLU A 44 -7.15 14.52 -14.03
CA GLU A 44 -7.32 15.97 -14.20
C GLU A 44 -8.72 16.44 -13.77
N ARG A 45 -9.78 15.64 -14.02
CA ARG A 45 -11.13 15.98 -13.58
C ARG A 45 -11.25 16.05 -12.06
N GLY A 46 -10.54 15.14 -11.35
CA GLY A 46 -10.49 15.18 -9.89
C GLY A 46 -9.91 16.48 -9.34
N TYR A 47 -8.84 16.99 -9.94
CA TYR A 47 -8.27 18.29 -9.57
C TYR A 47 -9.24 19.45 -9.81
N ALA A 48 -9.87 19.49 -10.98
CA ALA A 48 -10.84 20.54 -11.32
C ALA A 48 -12.04 20.51 -10.36
N GLN A 49 -12.58 19.32 -10.05
CA GLN A 49 -13.70 19.18 -9.13
C GLN A 49 -13.33 19.60 -7.70
N ALA A 50 -12.13 19.26 -7.21
CA ALA A 50 -11.67 19.67 -5.89
C ALA A 50 -11.62 21.21 -5.76
N PHE A 51 -11.15 21.90 -6.80
CA PHE A 51 -11.11 23.36 -6.84
C PHE A 51 -12.53 23.96 -6.86
N GLU A 52 -13.42 23.41 -7.69
CA GLU A 52 -14.81 23.87 -7.81
C GLU A 52 -15.58 23.70 -6.50
N ASP A 53 -15.45 22.53 -5.84
CA ASP A 53 -16.09 22.29 -4.55
C ASP A 53 -15.54 23.25 -3.47
N ALA A 54 -14.23 23.52 -3.48
CA ALA A 54 -13.64 24.48 -2.55
C ALA A 54 -14.12 25.91 -2.79
N ALA A 55 -14.24 26.32 -4.05
CA ALA A 55 -14.66 27.67 -4.42
C ALA A 55 -16.17 27.91 -4.12
N SER A 56 -17.01 26.90 -4.35
CA SER A 56 -18.46 27.02 -4.21
C SER A 56 -18.98 26.72 -2.82
N LEU A 57 -18.32 25.79 -2.06
CA LEU A 57 -18.84 25.28 -0.79
C LEU A 57 -18.05 25.77 0.44
N VAL A 58 -16.83 26.28 0.27
CA VAL A 58 -15.93 26.74 1.33
C VAL A 58 -15.77 25.68 2.44
N ASP A 59 -16.41 25.83 3.60
CA ASP A 59 -16.32 24.87 4.71
C ASP A 59 -17.12 23.58 4.44
N ASP A 60 -18.25 23.67 3.76
CA ASP A 60 -19.10 22.52 3.43
C ASP A 60 -18.45 21.58 2.40
N LYS A 61 -17.35 21.98 1.77
CA LYS A 61 -16.54 21.11 0.87
C LYS A 61 -16.12 19.80 1.51
N TRP A 62 -16.01 19.76 2.85
CA TRP A 62 -15.55 18.56 3.55
C TRP A 62 -16.50 17.37 3.41
N GLU A 63 -17.79 17.60 3.26
CA GLU A 63 -18.75 16.52 2.95
C GLU A 63 -18.36 15.82 1.64
N ARG A 64 -18.10 16.62 0.58
CA ARG A 64 -17.65 16.10 -0.72
C ARG A 64 -16.27 15.42 -0.66
N ALA A 65 -15.34 16.03 0.06
CA ALA A 65 -14.01 15.46 0.24
C ALA A 65 -14.06 14.10 0.95
N LEU A 66 -14.91 13.94 1.97
CA LEU A 66 -15.09 12.68 2.69
C LEU A 66 -15.80 11.61 1.84
N GLU A 67 -16.75 12.00 0.95
CA GLU A 67 -17.31 11.10 -0.07
C GLU A 67 -16.21 10.57 -1.00
N ARG A 68 -15.29 11.43 -1.49
CA ARG A 68 -14.15 11.02 -2.31
C ARG A 68 -13.19 10.11 -1.53
N ALA A 69 -12.91 10.43 -0.27
CA ALA A 69 -12.12 9.57 0.61
C ALA A 69 -12.76 8.19 0.79
N ALA A 70 -14.08 8.10 0.93
CA ALA A 70 -14.80 6.82 0.99
C ALA A 70 -14.64 5.99 -0.30
N ARG A 71 -14.67 6.64 -1.47
CA ARG A 71 -14.40 5.98 -2.76
C ARG A 71 -12.96 5.44 -2.83
N VAL A 72 -11.99 6.19 -2.33
CA VAL A 72 -10.58 5.74 -2.28
C VAL A 72 -10.42 4.54 -1.34
N ARG A 73 -11.06 4.55 -0.16
CA ARG A 73 -11.09 3.39 0.74
C ARG A 73 -11.68 2.16 0.06
N ALA A 74 -12.82 2.31 -0.62
CA ALA A 74 -13.45 1.23 -1.37
C ALA A 74 -12.54 0.70 -2.49
N GLY A 75 -11.78 1.57 -3.16
CA GLY A 75 -10.80 1.19 -4.16
C GLY A 75 -9.70 0.29 -3.59
N PHE A 76 -9.04 0.72 -2.51
CA PHE A 76 -8.02 -0.10 -1.84
C PHE A 76 -8.59 -1.39 -1.25
N ALA A 77 -9.79 -1.33 -0.67
CA ALA A 77 -10.46 -2.50 -0.10
C ALA A 77 -10.67 -3.61 -1.14
N ARG A 78 -11.10 -3.25 -2.35
CA ARG A 78 -11.24 -4.20 -3.47
C ARG A 78 -9.92 -4.87 -3.87
N LEU A 79 -8.80 -4.15 -3.79
CA LEU A 79 -7.48 -4.71 -4.12
C LEU A 79 -7.04 -5.80 -3.13
N MET A 80 -7.61 -5.82 -1.92
CA MET A 80 -7.23 -6.72 -0.83
C MET A 80 -8.37 -7.65 -0.37
N ASP A 81 -9.56 -7.51 -0.95
CA ASP A 81 -10.77 -8.27 -0.60
C ASP A 81 -11.16 -8.10 0.88
N VAL A 82 -11.29 -6.83 1.32
CA VAL A 82 -11.60 -6.45 2.71
C VAL A 82 -12.71 -5.40 2.79
N ASP A 83 -13.26 -5.20 3.99
CA ASP A 83 -14.21 -4.11 4.26
C ASP A 83 -13.51 -2.74 4.19
N PRO A 84 -14.02 -1.76 3.39
CA PRO A 84 -13.49 -0.41 3.36
C PRO A 84 -13.56 0.33 4.70
N GLY A 85 -14.43 -0.08 5.61
CA GLY A 85 -14.50 0.42 6.98
C GLY A 85 -13.27 0.11 7.83
N THR A 86 -12.41 -0.83 7.40
CA THR A 86 -11.15 -1.18 8.08
C THR A 86 -9.95 -0.33 7.64
N ILE A 87 -10.12 0.58 6.68
CA ILE A 87 -9.03 1.32 6.04
C ILE A 87 -9.02 2.79 6.48
N THR A 88 -7.96 3.21 7.17
CA THR A 88 -7.65 4.62 7.41
C THR A 88 -6.77 5.15 6.28
N LEU A 89 -7.09 6.32 5.73
CA LEU A 89 -6.25 7.01 4.74
C LEU A 89 -5.22 7.92 5.43
N GLY A 90 -4.09 8.13 4.76
CA GLY A 90 -3.02 9.05 5.19
C GLY A 90 -2.26 9.59 3.99
N THR A 91 -1.44 10.62 4.23
CA THR A 91 -0.69 11.29 3.16
C THR A 91 0.54 10.51 2.72
N SER A 92 1.08 9.67 3.59
CA SER A 92 2.24 8.83 3.31
C SER A 92 2.24 7.55 4.16
N THR A 93 2.88 6.49 3.67
CA THR A 93 3.13 5.29 4.47
C THR A 93 4.00 5.59 5.69
N HIS A 94 4.93 6.54 5.58
CA HIS A 94 5.75 6.97 6.72
C HIS A 94 4.90 7.46 7.89
N GLU A 95 3.91 8.32 7.63
CA GLU A 95 2.96 8.80 8.64
C GLU A 95 2.21 7.63 9.30
N LEU A 96 1.67 6.73 8.50
CA LEU A 96 0.85 5.61 8.97
C LEU A 96 1.66 4.56 9.74
N VAL A 97 2.86 4.23 9.27
CA VAL A 97 3.80 3.34 9.99
C VAL A 97 4.21 3.97 11.32
N SER A 98 4.49 5.29 11.36
CA SER A 98 4.83 5.99 12.60
C SER A 98 3.69 5.94 13.62
N LYS A 99 2.43 6.11 13.18
CA LYS A 99 1.24 5.97 14.02
C LYS A 99 1.07 4.55 14.52
N TRP A 100 1.25 3.54 13.66
CA TRP A 100 1.18 2.14 14.05
C TRP A 100 2.26 1.80 15.08
N LEU A 101 3.52 2.19 14.86
CA LEU A 101 4.62 2.02 15.82
C LEU A 101 4.32 2.68 17.16
N SER A 102 3.70 3.87 17.15
CA SER A 102 3.33 4.60 18.37
C SER A 102 2.23 3.93 19.19
N ALA A 103 1.50 2.98 18.59
CA ALA A 103 0.45 2.21 19.26
C ALA A 103 0.94 0.90 19.90
N LEU A 104 2.18 0.51 19.61
CA LEU A 104 2.75 -0.74 20.11
C LEU A 104 3.17 -0.63 21.59
N PRO A 105 3.10 -1.72 22.37
CA PRO A 105 3.49 -1.74 23.78
C PRO A 105 5.02 -1.80 23.96
N LEU A 106 5.75 -0.84 23.38
CA LEU A 106 7.22 -0.83 23.35
C LEU A 106 7.86 -0.68 24.74
N ARG A 107 7.12 -0.19 25.75
CA ARG A 107 7.60 -0.11 27.13
C ARG A 107 7.62 -1.47 27.82
N GLU A 108 6.62 -2.31 27.53
CA GLU A 108 6.43 -3.62 28.13
C GLU A 108 7.15 -4.71 27.32
N ARG A 109 7.22 -4.53 26.01
CA ARG A 109 7.84 -5.45 25.04
C ARG A 109 8.79 -4.66 24.13
N PRO A 110 10.01 -4.39 24.55
CA PRO A 110 10.92 -3.49 23.83
C PRO A 110 11.62 -4.17 22.63
N LYS A 111 10.95 -5.10 21.93
CA LYS A 111 11.53 -5.83 20.80
C LYS A 111 10.64 -5.71 19.58
N LEU A 112 11.25 -5.42 18.43
CA LEU A 112 10.63 -5.42 17.10
C LEU A 112 11.35 -6.42 16.19
N VAL A 113 10.62 -7.05 15.28
CA VAL A 113 11.18 -7.97 14.28
C VAL A 113 10.88 -7.44 12.89
N THR A 114 11.88 -7.48 12.01
CA THR A 114 11.76 -6.98 10.63
C THR A 114 12.77 -7.65 9.71
N THR A 115 12.74 -7.32 8.40
CA THR A 115 13.76 -7.77 7.45
C THR A 115 14.80 -6.70 7.14
N ASP A 116 15.94 -7.12 6.62
CA ASP A 116 17.00 -6.21 6.15
C ASP A 116 16.69 -5.55 4.80
N SER A 117 15.61 -5.95 4.12
CA SER A 117 15.14 -5.42 2.83
C SER A 117 13.89 -4.52 2.93
N GLU A 118 13.65 -3.89 4.09
CA GLU A 118 12.56 -2.91 4.21
C GLU A 118 12.91 -1.58 3.54
N LEU A 119 11.89 -0.94 2.93
CA LEU A 119 12.04 0.37 2.31
C LEU A 119 12.52 1.42 3.33
N HIS A 120 13.31 2.36 2.88
CA HIS A 120 13.96 3.40 3.68
C HIS A 120 13.06 4.10 4.71
N SER A 121 11.77 4.30 4.42
CA SER A 121 10.83 4.94 5.36
C SER A 121 10.64 4.12 6.63
N ALA A 122 10.35 2.82 6.51
CA ALA A 122 10.22 1.92 7.66
C ALA A 122 11.60 1.68 8.30
N ARG A 123 12.61 1.34 7.50
CA ARG A 123 13.97 1.07 7.96
C ARG A 123 14.53 2.20 8.82
N ARG A 124 14.43 3.46 8.36
CA ARG A 124 14.94 4.62 9.12
C ARG A 124 14.23 4.79 10.47
N SER A 125 12.91 4.59 10.52
CA SER A 125 12.15 4.68 11.77
C SER A 125 12.57 3.58 12.76
N LEU A 126 12.77 2.35 12.28
CA LEU A 126 13.22 1.22 13.09
C LEU A 126 14.65 1.43 13.61
N GLN A 127 15.57 1.88 12.74
CA GLN A 127 16.93 2.22 13.15
C GLN A 127 16.94 3.34 14.23
N ARG A 128 16.09 4.34 14.08
CA ARG A 128 15.99 5.41 15.07
C ARG A 128 15.44 4.91 16.42
N LEU A 129 14.46 4.00 16.40
CA LEU A 129 13.99 3.33 17.62
C LEU A 129 15.08 2.47 18.26
N GLN A 130 15.94 1.85 17.47
CA GLN A 130 17.10 1.09 17.99
C GLN A 130 18.09 1.99 18.71
N GLU A 131 18.34 3.21 18.22
CA GLU A 131 19.15 4.22 18.93
C GLU A 131 18.52 4.66 20.26
N GLU A 132 17.18 4.57 20.40
CA GLU A 132 16.45 4.85 21.65
C GLU A 132 16.34 3.63 22.59
N GLY A 133 17.02 2.52 22.26
CA GLY A 133 17.11 1.35 23.12
C GLY A 133 16.06 0.26 22.86
N ILE A 134 15.30 0.37 21.76
CA ILE A 134 14.43 -0.74 21.32
C ILE A 134 15.29 -1.81 20.64
N ASP A 135 15.10 -3.08 21.01
CA ASP A 135 15.76 -4.22 20.35
C ASP A 135 15.09 -4.45 18.99
N VAL A 136 15.75 -4.11 17.89
CA VAL A 136 15.25 -4.37 16.53
C VAL A 136 16.01 -5.54 15.94
N GLN A 137 15.34 -6.66 15.81
CA GLN A 137 15.90 -7.88 15.22
C GLN A 137 15.72 -7.86 13.70
N TRP A 138 16.83 -7.74 12.98
CA TRP A 138 16.89 -7.75 11.52
C TRP A 138 17.08 -9.18 11.01
N ILE A 139 16.12 -9.68 10.25
CA ILE A 139 16.16 -11.02 9.63
C ILE A 139 16.53 -10.87 8.16
N ALA A 140 17.42 -11.73 7.66
CA ALA A 140 17.76 -11.74 6.24
C ALA A 140 16.50 -11.99 5.40
N ALA A 141 16.21 -11.10 4.43
CA ALA A 141 15.08 -11.26 3.52
C ALA A 141 15.28 -12.45 2.58
N GLN A 142 16.55 -12.76 2.26
CA GLN A 142 16.89 -13.88 1.37
C GLN A 142 17.16 -15.19 2.13
N PRO A 143 16.75 -16.34 1.58
CA PRO A 143 15.88 -16.53 0.41
C PRO A 143 14.43 -16.08 0.73
N SER A 144 13.77 -15.41 -0.23
CA SER A 144 12.47 -14.76 -0.03
C SER A 144 11.32 -15.74 0.22
N ASP A 145 11.37 -16.93 -0.36
CA ASP A 145 10.36 -18.00 -0.27
C ASP A 145 10.12 -18.50 1.17
N SER A 146 11.13 -18.43 2.04
CA SER A 146 11.12 -18.92 3.42
C SER A 146 11.29 -17.80 4.47
N VAL A 147 11.18 -16.54 4.08
CA VAL A 147 11.35 -15.41 5.00
C VAL A 147 10.32 -15.37 6.12
N GLY A 148 9.08 -15.72 5.84
CA GLY A 148 8.01 -15.79 6.85
C GLY A 148 8.30 -16.80 7.96
N GLU A 149 8.92 -17.93 7.63
CA GLU A 149 9.34 -18.95 8.60
C GLU A 149 10.48 -18.43 9.50
N ARG A 150 11.47 -17.73 8.92
CA ARG A 150 12.57 -17.12 9.69
C ARG A 150 12.08 -16.01 10.60
N LEU A 151 11.18 -15.15 10.11
CA LEU A 151 10.54 -14.12 10.94
C LEU A 151 9.72 -14.76 12.07
N ALA A 152 8.93 -15.82 11.79
CA ALA A 152 8.16 -16.54 12.79
C ALA A 152 9.04 -17.14 13.89
N GLY A 153 10.24 -17.64 13.53
CA GLY A 153 11.23 -18.14 14.50
C GLY A 153 11.74 -17.06 15.47
N ALA A 154 11.66 -15.79 15.11
CA ALA A 154 12.06 -14.65 15.95
C ALA A 154 10.93 -14.08 16.84
N VAL A 155 9.68 -14.58 16.67
CA VAL A 155 8.51 -14.11 17.44
C VAL A 155 8.38 -14.86 18.77
N ASP A 156 8.45 -14.12 19.86
CA ASP A 156 8.23 -14.54 21.23
C ASP A 156 7.38 -13.53 22.00
N ASP A 157 7.11 -13.79 23.31
CA ASP A 157 6.28 -12.91 24.16
C ASP A 157 6.91 -11.53 24.43
N GLY A 158 8.19 -11.33 24.15
CA GLY A 158 8.89 -10.05 24.28
C GLY A 158 8.73 -9.14 23.06
N VAL A 159 8.16 -9.64 21.96
CA VAL A 159 8.00 -8.88 20.71
C VAL A 159 6.77 -7.98 20.79
N ALA A 160 6.94 -6.67 20.51
CA ALA A 160 5.86 -5.70 20.44
C ALA A 160 5.18 -5.68 19.07
N GLY A 161 5.89 -5.99 17.99
CA GLY A 161 5.36 -5.98 16.64
C GLY A 161 6.34 -6.52 15.60
N VAL A 162 5.79 -6.95 14.47
CA VAL A 162 6.55 -7.41 13.30
C VAL A 162 6.19 -6.54 12.11
N ILE A 163 7.19 -6.12 11.32
CA ILE A 163 6.99 -5.40 10.05
C ILE A 163 7.74 -6.16 8.96
N THR A 164 7.09 -6.42 7.83
CA THR A 164 7.75 -6.94 6.62
C THR A 164 7.02 -6.51 5.37
N SER A 165 7.75 -6.36 4.26
CA SER A 165 7.18 -6.14 2.95
C SER A 165 6.61 -7.43 2.36
N THR A 166 5.54 -7.34 1.56
CA THR A 166 5.00 -8.49 0.81
C THR A 166 5.73 -8.72 -0.50
N VAL A 167 6.35 -7.66 -1.03
CA VAL A 167 7.28 -7.69 -2.17
C VAL A 167 8.45 -6.81 -1.82
N PHE A 168 9.65 -7.37 -1.87
CA PHE A 168 10.88 -6.63 -1.53
C PHE A 168 11.26 -5.65 -2.64
N TYR A 169 11.56 -4.40 -2.24
CA TYR A 169 11.80 -3.31 -3.20
C TYR A 169 13.12 -3.44 -3.97
N ASP A 170 14.07 -4.16 -3.43
CA ASP A 170 15.43 -4.33 -3.95
C ASP A 170 15.57 -5.54 -4.88
N SER A 171 14.71 -6.56 -4.72
CA SER A 171 14.72 -7.76 -5.55
C SER A 171 13.48 -7.94 -6.42
N GLY A 172 12.34 -7.33 -6.05
CA GLY A 172 11.03 -7.56 -6.68
C GLY A 172 10.39 -8.90 -6.30
N GLU A 173 11.03 -9.68 -5.43
CA GLU A 173 10.55 -11.00 -5.02
C GLU A 173 9.42 -10.93 -4.00
N LEU A 174 8.48 -11.88 -4.10
CA LEU A 174 7.40 -12.06 -3.13
C LEU A 174 7.94 -12.69 -1.84
N ALA A 175 7.50 -12.17 -0.70
CA ALA A 175 7.76 -12.76 0.61
C ALA A 175 6.90 -14.03 0.80
N GLY A 176 7.56 -15.19 0.93
CA GLY A 176 6.91 -16.46 1.21
C GLY A 176 6.67 -16.69 2.70
N GLY A 177 5.75 -17.61 3.03
CA GLY A 177 5.50 -18.05 4.41
C GLY A 177 4.77 -17.04 5.31
N LEU A 178 4.14 -15.98 4.76
CA LEU A 178 3.47 -14.94 5.55
C LEU A 178 2.28 -15.46 6.36
N GLU A 179 1.55 -16.48 5.86
CA GLU A 179 0.48 -17.13 6.64
C GLU A 179 1.04 -17.83 7.90
N HIS A 180 2.19 -18.49 7.76
CA HIS A 180 2.87 -19.12 8.91
C HIS A 180 3.31 -18.06 9.93
N LEU A 181 3.89 -16.96 9.46
CA LEU A 181 4.25 -15.81 10.30
C LEU A 181 3.02 -15.25 11.02
N ASN A 182 1.90 -15.05 10.31
CA ASN A 182 0.66 -14.54 10.90
C ASN A 182 0.17 -15.43 12.03
N ARG A 183 0.09 -16.76 11.81
CA ARG A 183 -0.29 -17.72 12.87
C ARG A 183 0.63 -17.63 14.08
N ARG A 184 1.94 -17.48 13.87
CA ARG A 184 2.89 -17.33 14.99
C ARG A 184 2.66 -16.03 15.76
N CYS A 185 2.45 -14.92 15.05
CA CYS A 185 2.13 -13.63 15.65
C CYS A 185 0.84 -13.70 16.49
N GLN A 186 -0.22 -14.33 15.99
CA GLN A 186 -1.48 -14.52 16.71
C GLN A 186 -1.28 -15.30 18.01
N LEU A 187 -0.50 -16.39 18.01
CA LEU A 187 -0.21 -17.18 19.21
C LEU A 187 0.43 -16.38 20.34
N HIS A 188 1.20 -15.34 20.02
CA HIS A 188 1.89 -14.46 20.98
C HIS A 188 1.19 -13.11 21.18
N GLY A 189 0.05 -12.87 20.52
CA GLY A 189 -0.65 -11.58 20.54
C GLY A 189 0.23 -10.43 20.03
N VAL A 190 1.01 -10.68 18.98
CA VAL A 190 1.93 -9.73 18.35
C VAL A 190 1.31 -9.16 17.08
N PRO A 191 1.12 -7.84 16.96
CA PRO A 191 0.65 -7.22 15.73
C PRO A 191 1.65 -7.42 14.58
N LEU A 192 1.14 -7.86 13.40
CA LEU A 192 1.91 -7.99 12.16
C LEU A 192 1.48 -6.90 11.18
N LEU A 193 2.43 -6.06 10.74
CA LEU A 193 2.24 -5.07 9.69
C LEU A 193 2.92 -5.53 8.40
N LEU A 194 2.15 -5.63 7.32
CA LEU A 194 2.63 -5.92 5.98
C LEU A 194 2.69 -4.63 5.14
N ASP A 195 3.82 -4.31 4.54
CA ASP A 195 3.94 -3.28 3.52
C ASP A 195 3.67 -3.90 2.15
N ALA A 196 2.49 -3.64 1.60
CA ALA A 196 2.06 -4.15 0.31
C ALA A 196 2.28 -3.15 -0.84
N TYR A 197 3.04 -2.08 -0.64
CA TYR A 197 3.17 -0.99 -1.62
C TYR A 197 3.62 -1.45 -3.00
N HIS A 198 4.52 -2.45 -3.08
CA HIS A 198 5.03 -3.00 -4.33
C HIS A 198 4.16 -4.13 -4.91
N GLN A 199 3.21 -4.65 -4.14
CA GLN A 199 2.30 -5.71 -4.58
C GLN A 199 0.99 -5.18 -5.16
N LEU A 200 0.44 -4.11 -4.55
CA LEU A 200 -0.89 -3.60 -4.88
C LEU A 200 -1.04 -3.28 -6.36
N ASN A 201 -2.12 -3.80 -6.95
CA ASN A 201 -2.53 -3.58 -8.33
C ASN A 201 -1.58 -4.13 -9.42
N VAL A 202 -0.59 -4.95 -9.05
CA VAL A 202 0.30 -5.66 -9.99
C VAL A 202 0.36 -7.15 -9.70
N VAL A 203 0.28 -7.56 -8.43
CA VAL A 203 0.10 -8.95 -8.04
C VAL A 203 -1.19 -9.05 -7.22
N PRO A 204 -2.13 -9.93 -7.57
CA PRO A 204 -3.36 -10.11 -6.80
C PRO A 204 -3.08 -10.38 -5.32
N LEU A 205 -3.87 -9.75 -4.43
CA LEU A 205 -3.78 -9.91 -2.98
C LEU A 205 -5.18 -10.00 -2.40
N SER A 206 -5.62 -11.20 -2.00
CA SER A 206 -6.80 -11.38 -1.17
C SER A 206 -6.34 -11.77 0.23
N LEU A 207 -6.53 -10.90 1.23
CA LEU A 207 -6.11 -11.18 2.60
C LEU A 207 -6.84 -12.40 3.17
N PRO A 208 -8.17 -12.57 2.97
CA PRO A 208 -8.87 -13.77 3.42
C PRO A 208 -8.35 -15.05 2.77
N ALA A 209 -8.15 -15.04 1.44
CA ALA A 209 -7.68 -16.24 0.73
C ALA A 209 -6.23 -16.60 1.09
N ALA A 210 -5.41 -15.61 1.48
CA ALA A 210 -4.03 -15.81 1.92
C ALA A 210 -3.89 -16.17 3.40
N GLY A 211 -4.99 -16.28 4.18
CA GLY A 211 -4.93 -16.52 5.63
C GLY A 211 -4.36 -15.34 6.42
N LEU A 212 -4.57 -14.11 5.91
CA LEU A 212 -4.00 -12.87 6.44
C LEU A 212 -5.08 -11.88 6.91
N SER A 213 -6.26 -12.37 7.34
CA SER A 213 -7.36 -11.50 7.76
C SER A 213 -7.04 -10.65 8.99
N ASP A 214 -6.12 -11.09 9.84
CA ASP A 214 -5.82 -10.48 11.15
C ASP A 214 -4.59 -9.57 11.12
N VAL A 215 -4.00 -9.31 9.92
CA VAL A 215 -2.81 -8.48 9.79
C VAL A 215 -3.16 -7.01 9.56
N TYR A 216 -2.25 -6.11 9.94
CA TYR A 216 -2.25 -4.74 9.47
C TYR A 216 -1.60 -4.70 8.09
N VAL A 217 -2.12 -3.86 7.17
CA VAL A 217 -1.53 -3.67 5.85
C VAL A 217 -1.38 -2.19 5.56
N THR A 218 -0.20 -1.77 5.14
CA THR A 218 0.03 -0.43 4.61
C THR A 218 0.39 -0.47 3.14
N GLY A 219 0.13 0.62 2.45
CA GLY A 219 0.48 0.78 1.06
C GLY A 219 0.05 2.15 0.55
N GLY A 220 0.13 2.34 -0.76
CA GLY A 220 -0.24 3.62 -1.33
C GLY A 220 -0.34 3.60 -2.86
N GLY A 221 -0.63 4.77 -3.42
CA GLY A 221 -1.18 4.88 -4.75
C GLY A 221 -0.24 5.28 -5.88
N TYR A 222 0.94 5.85 -5.64
CA TYR A 222 1.72 6.47 -6.71
C TYR A 222 2.50 5.49 -7.61
N LYS A 223 2.59 4.21 -7.21
CA LYS A 223 3.19 3.15 -8.03
C LYS A 223 2.12 2.52 -8.96
N TYR A 224 1.91 1.24 -8.87
CA TYR A 224 1.04 0.49 -9.80
C TYR A 224 -0.45 0.83 -9.70
N CYS A 225 -0.91 1.44 -8.59
CA CYS A 225 -2.27 1.95 -8.48
C CYS A 225 -2.52 3.23 -9.29
N GLN A 226 -1.47 3.94 -9.74
CA GLN A 226 -1.55 5.12 -10.62
C GLN A 226 -2.35 6.30 -10.05
N LEU A 227 -2.45 6.38 -8.72
CA LEU A 227 -3.24 7.41 -8.03
C LEU A 227 -2.46 8.70 -7.79
N GLY A 228 -1.15 8.71 -8.08
CA GLY A 228 -0.23 9.77 -7.65
C GLY A 228 -0.03 9.80 -6.14
N GLU A 229 0.74 10.76 -5.66
CA GLU A 229 1.11 10.94 -4.26
C GLU A 229 -0.08 11.34 -3.38
N GLY A 230 0.07 11.22 -2.06
CA GLY A 230 -0.92 11.66 -1.07
C GLY A 230 -2.06 10.67 -0.82
N ASN A 231 -2.02 9.49 -1.42
CA ASN A 231 -3.01 8.43 -1.23
C ASN A 231 -2.34 7.18 -0.69
N CYS A 232 -2.13 7.15 0.62
CA CYS A 232 -1.66 5.98 1.35
C CYS A 232 -2.75 5.53 2.33
N PHE A 233 -2.62 4.30 2.80
CA PHE A 233 -3.59 3.71 3.72
C PHE A 233 -2.92 2.82 4.76
N LEU A 234 -3.61 2.65 5.88
CA LEU A 234 -3.41 1.59 6.86
C LEU A 234 -4.72 0.83 7.02
N ARG A 235 -4.73 -0.43 6.65
CA ARG A 235 -5.80 -1.37 6.96
C ARG A 235 -5.52 -1.97 8.34
N ALA A 236 -6.51 -1.95 9.22
CA ALA A 236 -6.46 -2.60 10.52
C ALA A 236 -7.41 -3.82 10.55
N PRO A 237 -7.08 -4.90 11.28
CA PRO A 237 -8.01 -6.00 11.49
C PRO A 237 -9.28 -5.53 12.22
N GLU A 238 -10.41 -6.25 12.06
CA GLU A 238 -11.71 -5.82 12.58
C GLU A 238 -11.74 -5.71 14.12
N ASP A 239 -10.97 -6.54 14.80
CA ASP A 239 -10.82 -6.56 16.26
C ASP A 239 -9.71 -5.64 16.79
N CYS A 240 -9.18 -4.73 15.96
CA CYS A 240 -8.09 -3.84 16.32
C CYS A 240 -8.35 -3.04 17.59
N ALA A 241 -7.55 -3.30 18.62
CA ALA A 241 -7.54 -2.58 19.89
C ALA A 241 -6.40 -1.55 20.01
N LEU A 242 -5.53 -1.40 19.01
CA LEU A 242 -4.40 -0.47 19.05
C LEU A 242 -4.86 0.99 19.18
N ARG A 243 -4.14 1.74 19.99
CA ARG A 243 -4.40 3.16 20.29
C ARG A 243 -3.13 3.98 20.02
N PRO A 244 -2.98 4.56 18.82
CA PRO A 244 -1.77 5.29 18.46
C PRO A 244 -1.56 6.51 19.38
N VAL A 245 -0.33 6.69 19.89
CA VAL A 245 0.05 7.90 20.66
C VAL A 245 0.17 9.09 19.71
N ILE A 246 0.66 8.86 18.49
CA ILE A 246 0.64 9.86 17.42
C ILE A 246 -0.76 9.88 16.82
N THR A 247 -1.60 10.79 17.28
CA THR A 247 -3.02 10.90 16.91
C THR A 247 -3.39 12.35 16.60
N GLY A 248 -4.53 12.55 15.94
CA GLY A 248 -5.08 13.86 15.64
C GLY A 248 -6.60 13.88 15.79
N TRP A 249 -7.20 15.05 15.69
CA TRP A 249 -8.63 15.24 15.98
C TRP A 249 -9.56 14.53 14.98
N PHE A 250 -9.10 14.17 13.77
CA PHE A 250 -9.88 13.34 12.84
C PHE A 250 -10.04 11.89 13.34
N ALA A 251 -9.21 11.43 14.26
CA ALA A 251 -9.37 10.11 14.86
C ALA A 251 -10.56 10.04 15.84
N GLU A 252 -11.13 11.18 16.22
CA GLU A 252 -12.26 11.32 17.15
C GLU A 252 -13.38 12.23 16.59
N LEU A 253 -13.45 12.41 15.27
CA LEU A 253 -14.30 13.41 14.61
C LEU A 253 -15.75 13.37 15.10
N ASP A 254 -16.34 12.19 15.23
CA ASP A 254 -17.73 11.99 15.62
C ASP A 254 -17.99 12.23 17.11
N ALA A 255 -16.97 12.27 17.94
CA ALA A 255 -17.06 12.41 19.40
C ALA A 255 -16.48 13.72 19.93
N LEU A 256 -16.11 14.68 19.07
CA LEU A 256 -15.53 15.99 19.48
C LEU A 256 -16.43 16.80 20.41
N SER A 257 -17.74 16.57 20.40
CA SER A 257 -18.72 17.25 21.26
C SER A 257 -18.78 16.64 22.68
N ASP A 258 -18.28 15.43 22.89
CA ASP A 258 -18.26 14.77 24.20
C ASP A 258 -17.06 15.23 25.04
N LYS A 259 -17.22 16.38 25.73
CA LYS A 259 -16.22 16.95 26.62
C LYS A 259 -16.11 16.26 27.98
N ALA A 260 -16.95 15.25 28.26
CA ALA A 260 -17.02 14.60 29.57
C ALA A 260 -15.97 13.51 29.75
N SER A 261 -15.36 13.00 28.70
CA SER A 261 -14.36 11.92 28.77
C SER A 261 -13.01 12.45 29.24
N GLN A 262 -12.47 11.86 30.31
CA GLN A 262 -11.09 12.10 30.76
C GLN A 262 -10.04 11.33 29.92
N LYS A 263 -10.46 10.44 29.04
CA LYS A 263 -9.60 9.64 28.19
C LYS A 263 -9.86 10.00 26.73
N ILE A 264 -8.78 10.01 25.94
CA ILE A 264 -8.87 10.15 24.49
C ILE A 264 -9.69 8.99 23.92
N ASN A 265 -10.73 9.28 23.16
CA ASN A 265 -11.50 8.32 22.41
C ASN A 265 -10.91 8.13 21.01
N TYR A 266 -11.24 7.03 20.40
CA TYR A 266 -10.90 6.74 19.00
C TYR A 266 -12.17 6.33 18.28
N GLY A 267 -12.37 6.90 17.11
CA GLY A 267 -13.47 6.57 16.22
C GLY A 267 -13.37 5.15 15.63
N PRO A 268 -14.22 4.83 14.68
CA PRO A 268 -14.19 3.55 13.97
C PRO A 268 -12.86 3.34 13.24
N LEU A 269 -12.60 2.11 12.76
CA LEU A 269 -11.30 1.73 12.20
C LEU A 269 -10.83 2.64 11.06
N HIS A 270 -11.74 3.10 10.21
CA HIS A 270 -11.40 3.98 9.10
C HIS A 270 -10.94 5.40 9.50
N THR A 271 -11.09 5.77 10.77
CA THR A 271 -10.59 7.04 11.33
C THR A 271 -9.55 6.83 12.43
N ARG A 272 -9.47 5.66 13.04
CA ARG A 272 -8.64 5.38 14.24
C ARG A 272 -7.18 5.85 14.12
N PHE A 273 -6.58 5.72 12.94
CA PHE A 273 -5.22 6.15 12.66
C PHE A 273 -5.17 7.48 11.88
N ALA A 274 -6.30 8.20 11.78
CA ALA A 274 -6.32 9.50 11.11
C ALA A 274 -5.49 10.54 11.87
N GLY A 275 -5.13 11.60 11.13
CA GLY A 275 -4.37 12.73 11.68
C GLY A 275 -5.26 13.92 11.97
N ALA A 276 -4.85 15.06 11.47
CA ALA A 276 -5.56 16.32 11.55
C ALA A 276 -5.97 16.79 10.14
N THR A 277 -6.36 18.06 10.00
CA THR A 277 -6.69 18.68 8.71
C THR A 277 -5.58 18.47 7.69
N TYR A 278 -5.94 18.03 6.51
CA TYR A 278 -5.03 17.71 5.41
C TYR A 278 -5.59 18.24 4.08
N ASP A 279 -4.79 18.22 3.02
CA ASP A 279 -5.24 18.54 1.67
C ASP A 279 -5.97 17.35 1.04
N PRO A 280 -7.31 17.40 0.82
CA PRO A 280 -8.09 16.29 0.29
C PRO A 280 -8.01 16.16 -1.24
N VAL A 281 -7.33 17.05 -1.96
CA VAL A 281 -7.30 17.09 -3.44
C VAL A 281 -6.81 15.76 -4.02
N SER A 282 -5.86 15.10 -3.34
CA SER A 282 -5.37 13.78 -3.74
C SER A 282 -6.48 12.71 -3.80
N HIS A 283 -7.49 12.78 -2.92
CA HIS A 283 -8.60 11.83 -2.91
C HIS A 283 -9.55 12.03 -4.09
N TYR A 284 -9.77 13.26 -4.53
CA TYR A 284 -10.56 13.53 -5.74
C TYR A 284 -9.93 12.89 -6.96
N ARG A 285 -8.61 13.08 -7.13
CA ARG A 285 -7.86 12.46 -8.20
C ARG A 285 -7.93 10.93 -8.14
N ALA A 286 -7.66 10.34 -6.98
CA ALA A 286 -7.62 8.91 -6.78
C ALA A 286 -8.99 8.24 -7.00
N ALA A 287 -10.08 8.88 -6.60
CA ALA A 287 -11.44 8.39 -6.84
C ALA A 287 -11.72 8.26 -8.34
N GLU A 288 -11.36 9.27 -9.16
CA GLU A 288 -11.50 9.22 -10.61
C GLU A 288 -10.70 8.08 -11.24
N VAL A 289 -9.51 7.80 -10.72
CA VAL A 289 -8.64 6.72 -11.23
C VAL A 289 -9.20 5.35 -10.85
N PHE A 290 -9.67 5.14 -9.62
CA PHE A 290 -10.31 3.89 -9.24
C PHE A 290 -11.60 3.64 -10.04
N ASP A 291 -12.41 4.66 -10.28
CA ASP A 291 -13.60 4.57 -11.13
C ASP A 291 -13.23 4.25 -12.59
N PHE A 292 -12.10 4.76 -13.08
CA PHE A 292 -11.58 4.42 -14.40
C PHE A 292 -11.20 2.95 -14.48
N PHE A 293 -10.43 2.42 -13.53
CA PHE A 293 -10.07 0.99 -13.50
C PHE A 293 -11.31 0.09 -13.48
N GLU A 294 -12.29 0.44 -12.66
CA GLU A 294 -13.55 -0.32 -12.57
C GLU A 294 -14.31 -0.31 -13.91
N ARG A 295 -14.45 0.86 -14.53
CA ARG A 295 -15.13 1.00 -15.84
C ARG A 295 -14.41 0.25 -16.97
N GLN A 296 -13.09 0.16 -16.92
CA GLN A 296 -12.28 -0.54 -17.93
C GLN A 296 -12.11 -2.04 -17.62
N GLY A 297 -12.57 -2.51 -16.46
CA GLY A 297 -12.38 -3.90 -16.03
C GLY A 297 -10.93 -4.25 -15.69
N LEU A 298 -10.11 -3.25 -15.30
CA LEU A 298 -8.70 -3.41 -14.96
C LEU A 298 -8.56 -3.92 -13.53
N THR A 299 -8.72 -5.20 -13.35
CA THR A 299 -8.50 -5.89 -12.07
C THR A 299 -7.01 -6.21 -11.88
N PRO A 300 -6.54 -6.44 -10.63
CA PRO A 300 -5.16 -6.90 -10.40
C PRO A 300 -4.80 -8.17 -11.18
N ALA A 301 -5.75 -9.09 -11.38
CA ALA A 301 -5.53 -10.30 -12.18
C ALA A 301 -5.25 -9.97 -13.64
N VAL A 302 -6.09 -9.13 -14.26
CA VAL A 302 -5.88 -8.66 -15.66
C VAL A 302 -4.55 -7.92 -15.79
N LEU A 303 -4.24 -7.01 -14.87
CA LEU A 303 -2.98 -6.26 -14.89
C LEU A 303 -1.76 -7.17 -14.72
N ARG A 304 -1.88 -8.22 -13.88
CA ARG A 304 -0.82 -9.22 -13.71
C ARG A 304 -0.56 -9.98 -15.01
N GLU A 305 -1.60 -10.44 -15.71
CA GLU A 305 -1.45 -11.12 -16.99
C GLU A 305 -0.78 -10.23 -18.04
N VAL A 306 -1.18 -8.96 -18.15
CA VAL A 306 -0.53 -7.99 -19.05
C VAL A 306 0.93 -7.79 -18.67
N SER A 307 1.25 -7.63 -17.38
CA SER A 307 2.62 -7.49 -16.88
C SER A 307 3.47 -8.72 -17.23
N GLN A 308 2.95 -9.93 -17.01
CA GLN A 308 3.67 -11.18 -17.33
C GLN A 308 3.93 -11.30 -18.84
N HIS A 309 2.96 -10.95 -19.67
CA HIS A 309 3.15 -10.93 -21.12
C HIS A 309 4.26 -9.93 -21.53
N GLN A 310 4.28 -8.74 -20.97
CA GLN A 310 5.31 -7.73 -21.25
C GLN A 310 6.69 -8.17 -20.81
N LEU A 311 6.80 -8.79 -19.61
CA LEU A 311 8.05 -9.35 -19.10
C LEU A 311 8.58 -10.48 -19.99
N GLU A 312 7.71 -11.36 -20.47
CA GLU A 312 8.09 -12.45 -21.37
C GLU A 312 8.58 -11.94 -22.74
N LEU A 313 7.92 -10.92 -23.30
CA LEU A 313 8.41 -10.26 -24.50
C LEU A 313 9.80 -9.67 -24.29
N MET A 314 10.00 -8.94 -23.20
CA MET A 314 11.28 -8.33 -22.88
C MET A 314 12.37 -9.40 -22.66
N ARG A 315 12.07 -10.49 -21.97
CA ARG A 315 12.99 -11.62 -21.78
C ARG A 315 13.40 -12.23 -23.11
N THR A 316 12.43 -12.50 -24.00
CA THR A 316 12.69 -13.08 -25.32
C THR A 316 13.61 -12.18 -26.17
N GLU A 317 13.36 -10.89 -26.20
CA GLU A 317 14.19 -9.92 -26.93
C GLU A 317 15.62 -9.81 -26.36
N LEU A 318 15.73 -9.84 -25.03
CA LEU A 318 17.03 -9.77 -24.36
C LEU A 318 17.85 -11.06 -24.55
N ASP A 319 17.22 -12.23 -24.50
CA ASP A 319 17.86 -13.53 -24.76
C ASP A 319 18.42 -13.60 -26.21
N ALA A 320 17.72 -12.96 -27.17
CA ALA A 320 18.15 -12.91 -28.56
C ALA A 320 19.41 -12.01 -28.79
N LEU A 321 19.78 -11.15 -27.82
CA LEU A 321 20.89 -10.21 -27.97
C LEU A 321 22.27 -10.80 -27.68
N ASP A 322 22.37 -12.08 -27.29
CA ASP A 322 23.65 -12.76 -26.93
C ASP A 322 24.54 -11.91 -26.00
N LEU A 323 23.93 -11.39 -24.95
CA LEU A 323 24.61 -10.48 -24.01
C LEU A 323 25.66 -11.20 -23.18
N PRO A 324 26.78 -10.52 -22.83
CA PRO A 324 27.77 -11.10 -21.90
C PRO A 324 27.10 -11.58 -20.61
N ALA A 325 27.47 -12.77 -20.11
CA ALA A 325 26.86 -13.45 -18.97
C ALA A 325 26.63 -12.53 -17.74
N ARG A 326 27.53 -11.55 -17.53
CA ARG A 326 27.42 -10.58 -16.44
C ARG A 326 26.28 -9.59 -16.60
N LEU A 327 25.92 -9.23 -17.85
CA LEU A 327 24.78 -8.38 -18.19
C LEU A 327 23.49 -9.19 -18.21
N ALA A 328 23.52 -10.43 -18.71
CA ALA A 328 22.40 -11.35 -18.71
C ALA A 328 21.92 -11.68 -17.27
N LEU A 329 22.84 -11.84 -16.31
CA LEU A 329 22.53 -12.01 -14.89
C LEU A 329 21.89 -10.79 -14.24
N LEU A 330 22.32 -9.57 -14.62
CA LEU A 330 21.73 -8.31 -14.12
C LEU A 330 20.32 -8.11 -14.66
N ILE A 331 20.08 -8.49 -15.90
CA ILE A 331 18.78 -8.33 -16.58
C ILE A 331 17.82 -9.45 -16.15
N GLY A 332 18.31 -10.70 -15.98
CA GLY A 332 17.52 -11.81 -15.46
C GLY A 332 16.89 -11.49 -14.10
N ARG A 333 17.63 -10.83 -13.20
CA ARG A 333 17.12 -10.38 -11.91
C ARG A 333 16.05 -9.26 -11.98
N VAL A 334 15.94 -8.58 -13.10
CA VAL A 334 14.93 -7.53 -13.33
C VAL A 334 13.63 -8.12 -13.91
N VAL A 335 13.72 -9.33 -14.48
CA VAL A 335 12.63 -9.96 -15.23
C VAL A 335 11.98 -11.12 -14.44
N GLU A 336 12.67 -11.68 -13.43
CA GLU A 336 12.11 -12.66 -12.49
C GLU A 336 11.18 -11.98 -11.44
#